data_5ca0f2819c71451d08684daf21d2e29f
#
_entry.id   5ca0f2819c71451d08684daf21d2e29f
#
_cell.length_a   1.000
_cell.length_b   1.000
_cell.length_c   1.000
_cell.angle_alpha   90.00
_cell.angle_beta   90.00
_cell.angle_gamma   90.00
#
_symmetry.space_group_name_H-M   'P 1'
#
loop_
_entity.id
_entity.type
_entity.pdbx_description
1 polymer ?
#
loop_
_entity_poly.entity_id
_entity_poly.type
_entity_poly.pdbx_seq_one_letter_code
_entity_poly.pdbx_strand_id
1 'polypeptide(L)'
;MPKKFTYAEAGVDRKIRAESKKALALLKRTYKFSRYGRVVKLPYGNIFPFSRYLYLDLVIEGVGTKVLVAQLANKYDTIGIDGIALAVNDLIRSGAKPLAVADNIHAQVSDPALVKAWMKGVVEGATEAE
;
A
#
# COMPACT_ATOMS: atom_id res chain seq x y z
N MET A 1 -21.68 32.12 7.46
CA MET A 1 -21.33 30.72 7.75
C MET A 1 -19.97 30.41 7.12
N PRO A 2 -19.03 29.76 7.81
CA PRO A 2 -17.76 29.39 7.18
C PRO A 2 -18.02 28.47 5.99
N LYS A 3 -17.34 28.71 4.87
CA LYS A 3 -17.44 27.89 3.66
C LYS A 3 -17.01 26.46 4.01
N LYS A 4 -17.89 25.49 3.76
CA LYS A 4 -17.63 24.09 4.07
C LYS A 4 -16.62 23.56 3.05
N PHE A 5 -15.40 23.28 3.47
CA PHE A 5 -14.36 22.72 2.63
C PHE A 5 -14.70 21.28 2.25
N THR A 6 -14.65 20.95 0.97
CA THR A 6 -15.03 19.63 0.47
C THR A 6 -13.79 18.84 -0.01
N TYR A 7 -13.91 17.52 -0.06
CA TYR A 7 -12.86 16.66 -0.62
C TYR A 7 -12.51 17.01 -2.08
N ALA A 8 -13.51 17.42 -2.87
CA ALA A 8 -13.28 17.85 -4.26
C ALA A 8 -12.40 19.10 -4.32
N GLU A 9 -12.64 20.10 -3.45
CA GLU A 9 -11.81 21.31 -3.33
C GLU A 9 -10.38 20.99 -2.84
N ALA A 10 -10.20 19.89 -2.10
CA ALA A 10 -8.89 19.36 -1.72
C ALA A 10 -8.20 18.52 -2.82
N GLY A 11 -8.74 18.50 -4.03
CA GLY A 11 -8.18 17.72 -5.15
C GLY A 11 -8.60 16.24 -5.17
N VAL A 12 -9.50 15.82 -4.28
CA VAL A 12 -9.99 14.44 -4.21
C VAL A 12 -11.45 14.37 -4.71
N ASP A 13 -11.65 14.59 -6.01
CA ASP A 13 -12.95 14.41 -6.63
C ASP A 13 -13.20 12.93 -6.94
N ARG A 14 -14.23 12.36 -6.30
CA ARG A 14 -14.60 10.95 -6.45
C ARG A 14 -15.05 10.59 -7.87
N LYS A 15 -15.68 11.53 -8.59
CA LYS A 15 -16.15 11.30 -9.98
C LYS A 15 -14.94 11.26 -10.93
N ILE A 16 -14.07 12.25 -10.86
CA ILE A 16 -12.83 12.30 -11.66
C ILE A 16 -11.97 11.07 -11.38
N ARG A 17 -11.86 10.68 -10.11
CA ARG A 17 -11.13 9.47 -9.71
C ARG A 17 -11.75 8.20 -10.28
N ALA A 18 -13.08 8.10 -10.33
CA ALA A 18 -13.77 6.96 -10.94
C ALA A 18 -13.53 6.90 -12.46
N GLU A 19 -13.55 8.03 -13.15
CA GLU A 19 -13.21 8.12 -14.58
C GLU A 19 -11.77 7.68 -14.84
N SER A 20 -10.82 8.19 -14.05
CA SER A 20 -9.40 7.82 -14.16
C SER A 20 -9.19 6.31 -13.99
N LYS A 21 -9.96 5.66 -13.10
CA LYS A 21 -9.91 4.21 -12.92
C LYS A 21 -10.33 3.41 -14.16
N LYS A 22 -11.09 4.00 -15.09
CA LYS A 22 -11.44 3.32 -16.36
C LYS A 22 -10.21 2.97 -17.18
N ALA A 23 -9.13 3.78 -17.09
CA ALA A 23 -7.87 3.49 -17.74
C ALA A 23 -7.24 2.16 -17.30
N LEU A 24 -7.56 1.69 -16.08
CA LEU A 24 -7.09 0.38 -15.59
C LEU A 24 -7.60 -0.79 -16.44
N ALA A 25 -8.67 -0.58 -17.25
CA ALA A 25 -9.12 -1.60 -18.19
C ALA A 25 -8.06 -1.99 -19.23
N LEU A 26 -7.11 -1.09 -19.52
CA LEU A 26 -5.99 -1.36 -20.42
C LEU A 26 -5.07 -2.47 -19.87
N LEU A 27 -4.98 -2.62 -18.56
CA LEU A 27 -4.18 -3.67 -17.90
C LEU A 27 -4.65 -5.07 -18.25
N LYS A 28 -5.93 -5.25 -18.64
CA LYS A 28 -6.45 -6.56 -19.08
C LYS A 28 -5.63 -7.15 -20.24
N ARG A 29 -4.98 -6.29 -21.04
CA ARG A 29 -4.12 -6.74 -22.17
C ARG A 29 -2.90 -7.51 -21.69
N THR A 30 -2.47 -7.32 -20.43
CA THR A 30 -1.34 -8.01 -19.82
C THR A 30 -1.73 -9.36 -19.22
N TYR A 31 -3.01 -9.61 -18.97
CA TYR A 31 -3.50 -10.84 -18.32
C TYR A 31 -3.19 -12.11 -19.13
N LYS A 32 -2.99 -11.96 -20.44
CA LYS A 32 -2.54 -13.06 -21.31
C LYS A 32 -1.15 -13.59 -20.97
N PHE A 33 -0.36 -12.82 -20.21
CA PHE A 33 0.98 -13.24 -19.75
C PHE A 33 0.95 -14.17 -18.54
N SER A 34 -0.23 -14.33 -17.90
CA SER A 34 -0.40 -15.27 -16.81
C SER A 34 -0.30 -16.72 -17.33
N ARG A 35 0.75 -17.44 -16.91
CA ARG A 35 1.05 -18.78 -17.41
C ARG A 35 0.25 -19.90 -16.76
N TYR A 36 -0.24 -19.68 -15.54
CA TYR A 36 -0.84 -20.72 -14.71
C TYR A 36 -2.35 -20.58 -14.54
N GLY A 37 -2.99 -19.69 -15.28
CA GLY A 37 -4.42 -19.50 -15.24
C GLY A 37 -4.83 -18.05 -15.36
N ARG A 38 -6.09 -17.79 -15.06
CA ARG A 38 -6.66 -16.44 -15.15
C ARG A 38 -6.39 -15.66 -13.87
N VAL A 39 -6.10 -14.37 -14.03
CA VAL A 39 -6.12 -13.41 -12.93
C VAL A 39 -7.51 -13.38 -12.31
N VAL A 40 -7.59 -13.59 -11.01
CA VAL A 40 -8.83 -13.53 -10.25
C VAL A 40 -9.04 -12.12 -9.75
N LYS A 41 -10.16 -11.54 -10.14
CA LYS A 41 -10.54 -10.20 -9.71
C LYS A 41 -11.24 -10.27 -8.37
N LEU A 42 -10.71 -9.58 -7.39
CA LEU A 42 -11.33 -9.37 -6.09
C LEU A 42 -11.93 -7.96 -5.99
N PRO A 43 -12.81 -7.68 -5.01
CA PRO A 43 -13.36 -6.35 -4.79
C PRO A 43 -12.31 -5.26 -4.57
N TYR A 44 -11.18 -5.62 -4.00
CA TYR A 44 -10.12 -4.69 -3.56
C TYR A 44 -8.79 -4.84 -4.29
N GLY A 45 -8.70 -5.79 -5.23
CA GLY A 45 -7.45 -6.04 -5.93
C GLY A 45 -7.58 -7.20 -6.90
N ASN A 46 -6.45 -7.69 -7.37
CA ASN A 46 -6.39 -8.88 -8.20
C ASN A 46 -5.33 -9.81 -7.64
N ILE A 47 -5.67 -11.09 -7.56
CA ILE A 47 -4.70 -12.14 -7.31
C ILE A 47 -4.40 -12.86 -8.62
N PHE A 48 -3.18 -13.31 -8.78
CA PHE A 48 -2.78 -14.01 -9.99
C PHE A 48 -2.15 -15.38 -9.69
N PRO A 49 -2.38 -16.36 -10.53
CA PRO A 49 -1.82 -17.70 -10.33
C PRO A 49 -0.30 -17.66 -10.48
N PHE A 50 0.39 -18.11 -9.46
CA PHE A 50 1.85 -18.22 -9.43
C PHE A 50 2.30 -19.64 -9.79
N SER A 51 1.45 -20.62 -9.50
CA SER A 51 1.62 -22.02 -9.90
C SER A 51 0.26 -22.68 -10.07
N ARG A 52 0.22 -24.00 -10.31
CA ARG A 52 -1.02 -24.75 -10.41
C ARG A 52 -1.90 -24.67 -9.16
N TYR A 53 -1.28 -24.47 -7.98
CA TYR A 53 -1.99 -24.53 -6.69
C TYR A 53 -1.82 -23.28 -5.83
N LEU A 54 -1.01 -22.31 -6.27
CA LEU A 54 -0.67 -21.12 -5.52
C LEU A 54 -1.09 -19.86 -6.27
N TYR A 55 -1.66 -18.93 -5.53
CA TYR A 55 -1.95 -17.59 -6.00
C TYR A 55 -1.07 -16.59 -5.25
N LEU A 56 -0.70 -15.52 -5.92
CA LEU A 56 0.05 -14.40 -5.36
C LEU A 56 -0.85 -13.17 -5.32
N ASP A 57 -0.87 -12.52 -4.18
CA ASP A 57 -1.40 -11.18 -3.99
C ASP A 57 -0.25 -10.22 -3.75
N LEU A 58 -0.30 -9.04 -4.35
CA LEU A 58 0.68 -7.97 -4.18
C LEU A 58 -0.05 -6.70 -3.77
N VAL A 59 0.33 -6.19 -2.62
CA VAL A 59 -0.18 -4.93 -2.08
C VAL A 59 0.92 -3.88 -2.12
N ILE A 60 0.58 -2.67 -2.56
CA ILE A 60 1.44 -1.50 -2.52
C ILE A 60 0.66 -0.42 -1.78
N GLU A 61 1.15 -0.04 -0.64
CA GLU A 61 0.53 0.96 0.23
C GLU A 61 1.55 1.98 0.72
N GLY A 62 1.04 3.08 1.26
CA GLY A 62 1.88 4.13 1.82
C GLY A 62 1.20 4.77 3.03
N VAL A 63 1.99 5.11 4.03
CA VAL A 63 1.52 5.67 5.32
C VAL A 63 0.81 7.02 5.19
N GLY A 64 0.87 7.66 4.03
CA GLY A 64 0.16 8.89 3.73
C GLY A 64 0.56 10.06 4.63
N THR A 65 -0.43 10.87 5.02
CA THR A 65 -0.21 12.11 5.80
C THR A 65 0.23 11.86 7.25
N LYS A 66 0.22 10.65 7.76
CA LYS A 66 0.75 10.32 9.08
C LYS A 66 2.23 10.69 9.22
N VAL A 67 2.98 10.70 8.12
CA VAL A 67 4.38 11.16 8.08
C VAL A 67 4.52 12.59 8.62
N LEU A 68 3.56 13.47 8.34
CA LEU A 68 3.59 14.85 8.85
C LEU A 68 3.49 14.89 10.38
N VAL A 69 2.69 14.01 10.96
CA VAL A 69 2.57 13.89 12.43
C VAL A 69 3.87 13.35 13.03
N ALA A 70 4.49 12.35 12.39
CA ALA A 70 5.77 11.81 12.80
C ALA A 70 6.89 12.87 12.77
N GLN A 71 6.89 13.71 11.73
CA GLN A 71 7.82 14.84 11.61
C GLN A 71 7.63 15.86 12.75
N LEU A 72 6.38 16.24 13.04
CA LEU A 72 6.08 17.15 14.14
C LEU A 72 6.50 16.58 15.51
N ALA A 73 6.33 15.27 15.69
CA ALA A 73 6.70 14.57 16.92
C ALA A 73 8.19 14.19 16.97
N ASN A 74 8.92 14.35 15.88
CA ASN A 74 10.28 13.83 15.68
C ASN A 74 10.40 12.34 16.08
N LYS A 75 9.41 11.53 15.68
CA LYS A 75 9.31 10.13 16.03
C LYS A 75 8.92 9.29 14.81
N TYR A 76 9.84 8.45 14.34
CA TYR A 76 9.70 7.73 13.06
C TYR A 76 9.58 6.21 13.18
N ASP A 77 9.86 5.62 14.33
CA ASP A 77 9.72 4.18 14.58
C ASP A 77 8.27 3.71 14.46
N THR A 78 7.32 4.46 15.03
CA THR A 78 5.88 4.16 14.93
C THR A 78 5.34 4.17 13.50
N ILE A 79 5.94 4.98 12.62
CA ILE A 79 5.56 5.02 11.20
C ILE A 79 6.02 3.76 10.46
N GLY A 80 7.14 3.18 10.85
CA GLY A 80 7.60 1.89 10.32
C GLY A 80 6.61 0.76 10.66
N ILE A 81 6.10 0.71 11.89
CA ILE A 81 5.03 -0.23 12.29
C ILE A 81 3.77 0.00 11.44
N ASP A 82 3.34 1.26 11.29
CA ASP A 82 2.17 1.63 10.47
C ASP A 82 2.31 1.17 9.01
N GLY A 83 3.50 1.29 8.43
CA GLY A 83 3.77 0.86 7.06
C GLY A 83 3.53 -0.64 6.86
N ILE A 84 4.03 -1.46 7.78
CA ILE A 84 3.80 -2.90 7.78
C ILE A 84 2.32 -3.21 8.02
N ALA A 85 1.70 -2.59 9.02
CA ALA A 85 0.30 -2.83 9.36
C ALA A 85 -0.64 -2.50 8.18
N LEU A 86 -0.39 -1.42 7.45
CA LEU A 86 -1.16 -1.07 6.25
C LEU A 86 -1.07 -2.16 5.18
N ALA A 87 0.13 -2.59 4.84
CA ALA A 87 0.35 -3.60 3.80
C ALA A 87 -0.27 -4.95 4.20
N VAL A 88 -0.03 -5.40 5.44
CA VAL A 88 -0.55 -6.68 5.94
C VAL A 88 -2.07 -6.67 6.02
N ASN A 89 -2.68 -5.61 6.57
CA ASN A 89 -4.14 -5.52 6.68
C ASN A 89 -4.83 -5.51 5.31
N ASP A 90 -4.21 -4.93 4.29
CA ASP A 90 -4.73 -4.97 2.93
C ASP A 90 -4.58 -6.36 2.30
N LEU A 91 -3.49 -7.05 2.59
CA LEU A 91 -3.20 -8.38 2.08
C LEU A 91 -4.16 -9.44 2.65
N ILE A 92 -4.36 -9.47 3.96
CA ILE A 92 -5.19 -10.49 4.61
C ILE A 92 -6.66 -10.45 4.20
N ARG A 93 -7.14 -9.34 3.61
CA ARG A 93 -8.49 -9.25 3.04
C ARG A 93 -8.74 -10.27 1.93
N SER A 94 -7.71 -10.69 1.23
CA SER A 94 -7.79 -11.76 0.21
C SER A 94 -7.66 -13.16 0.78
N GLY A 95 -7.38 -13.29 2.08
CA GLY A 95 -7.04 -14.56 2.73
C GLY A 95 -5.58 -14.98 2.51
N ALA A 96 -4.75 -14.09 1.98
CA ALA A 96 -3.34 -14.37 1.75
C ALA A 96 -2.53 -14.31 3.06
N LYS A 97 -1.49 -15.14 3.14
CA LYS A 97 -0.48 -15.07 4.19
C LYS A 97 0.63 -14.10 3.76
N PRO A 98 1.04 -13.13 4.59
CA PRO A 98 2.22 -12.31 4.33
C PRO A 98 3.48 -13.18 4.17
N LEU A 99 4.34 -12.86 3.22
CA LEU A 99 5.57 -13.61 2.96
C LEU A 99 6.80 -12.70 2.95
N ALA A 100 6.67 -11.51 2.41
CA ALA A 100 7.78 -10.59 2.27
C ALA A 100 7.27 -9.16 2.10
N VAL A 101 8.08 -8.20 2.48
CA VAL A 101 7.84 -6.76 2.28
C VAL A 101 8.98 -6.17 1.47
N ALA A 102 8.64 -5.35 0.48
CA ALA A 102 9.56 -4.42 -0.16
C ALA A 102 9.22 -3.01 0.32
N ASP A 103 10.17 -2.33 0.92
CA ASP A 103 9.98 -0.98 1.44
C ASP A 103 10.71 0.06 0.59
N ASN A 104 10.10 1.23 0.42
CA ASN A 104 10.66 2.35 -0.32
C ASN A 104 10.41 3.66 0.42
N ILE A 105 11.48 4.27 0.89
CA ILE A 105 11.44 5.54 1.63
C ILE A 105 11.71 6.71 0.67
N HIS A 106 10.71 7.57 0.50
CA HIS A 106 10.87 8.84 -0.20
C HIS A 106 11.25 9.93 0.80
N ALA A 107 12.50 10.34 0.80
CA ALA A 107 13.01 11.38 1.68
C ALA A 107 13.66 12.52 0.87
N GLN A 108 13.47 13.75 1.32
CA GLN A 108 14.10 14.93 0.70
C GLN A 108 15.62 14.93 0.88
N VAL A 109 16.09 14.42 2.01
CA VAL A 109 17.50 14.29 2.35
C VAL A 109 17.77 12.91 2.94
N SER A 110 18.97 12.39 2.74
CA SER A 110 19.40 11.16 3.39
C SER A 110 19.76 11.47 4.86
N ASP A 111 19.00 10.88 5.78
CA ASP A 111 19.24 10.95 7.21
C ASP A 111 19.37 9.54 7.80
N PRO A 112 20.58 9.09 8.14
CA PRO A 112 20.79 7.75 8.70
C PRO A 112 20.05 7.50 10.02
N ALA A 113 19.84 8.53 10.84
CA ALA A 113 19.12 8.39 12.11
C ALA A 113 17.63 8.17 11.87
N LEU A 114 17.03 8.91 10.93
CA LEU A 114 15.66 8.71 10.49
C LEU A 114 15.46 7.30 9.91
N VAL A 115 16.33 6.90 8.99
CA VAL A 115 16.26 5.56 8.37
C VAL A 115 16.37 4.47 9.42
N LYS A 116 17.28 4.60 10.38
CA LYS A 116 17.43 3.65 11.48
C LYS A 116 16.17 3.56 12.35
N ALA A 117 15.56 4.69 12.68
CA ALA A 117 14.33 4.74 13.47
C ALA A 117 13.17 4.09 12.70
N TRP A 118 13.02 4.42 11.41
CA TRP A 118 12.04 3.81 10.52
C TRP A 118 12.20 2.30 10.48
N MET A 119 13.39 1.80 10.15
CA MET A 119 13.67 0.36 10.03
C MET A 119 13.46 -0.40 11.34
N LYS A 120 13.65 0.24 12.49
CA LYS A 120 13.29 -0.36 13.79
C LYS A 120 11.80 -0.67 13.85
N GLY A 121 10.95 0.27 13.47
CA GLY A 121 9.51 0.05 13.41
C GLY A 121 9.08 -0.98 12.36
N VAL A 122 9.73 -0.99 11.19
CA VAL A 122 9.49 -2.00 10.15
C VAL A 122 9.78 -3.41 10.69
N VAL A 123 10.89 -3.61 11.37
CA VAL A 123 11.25 -4.91 11.95
C VAL A 123 10.26 -5.31 13.05
N GLU A 124 9.86 -4.38 13.91
CA GLU A 124 8.87 -4.62 14.97
C GLU A 124 7.53 -5.05 14.37
N GLY A 125 6.98 -4.27 13.43
CA GLY A 125 5.71 -4.60 12.77
C GLY A 125 5.77 -5.89 11.97
N ALA A 126 6.88 -6.18 11.29
CA ALA A 126 7.04 -7.44 10.57
C ALA A 126 7.13 -8.65 11.52
N THR A 127 7.72 -8.48 12.70
CA THR A 127 7.79 -9.54 13.72
C THR A 127 6.42 -9.84 14.31
N GLU A 128 5.56 -8.82 14.46
CA GLU A 128 4.18 -9.04 14.93
C GLU A 128 3.28 -9.69 13.87
N ALA A 129 3.60 -9.53 12.60
CA ALA A 129 2.75 -9.96 11.49
C ALA A 129 2.96 -11.41 11.06
N GLU A 130 3.81 -12.19 11.70
CA GLU A 130 4.19 -13.59 11.37
C GLU A 130 3.13 -14.45 10.70
#